data_cfd324420880c21cafae887f2eb84b0f
#
_entry.id   cfd324420880c21cafae887f2eb84b0f
#
_cell.length_a   1.000
_cell.length_b   1.000
_cell.length_c   1.000
_cell.angle_alpha   90.00
_cell.angle_beta   90.00
_cell.angle_gamma   90.00
#
_symmetry.space_group_name_H-M   'P 1'
#
loop_
_entity.id
_entity.type
_entity.pdbx_description
1 polymer ?
#
loop_
_entity_poly.entity_id
_entity_poly.type
_entity_poly.pdbx_seq_one_letter_code
_entity_poly.pdbx_strand_id
1 'polypeptide(L)'
;MCMAVWLLLSATVAAAAENRGSIQLKLEAGDLPVINGAVTLYQVGIKVEEGYRITEAFGGGIVRKDDADSDKLAQWLAESAGEAGLHMLLDADGNTVFSELEEGLYMLVQTERIDGFYPIYPILLTIPQEDNWDVLVHRSPSPVVTELPKTGQSPIPFFGVLGMFLSAAGLLLCCKKRSD
;
A
#
# COMPACT_ATOMS: atom_id res chain seq x y z
N MET A 1 -63.54 -41.19 -19.76
CA MET A 1 -62.06 -41.22 -19.72
C MET A 1 -61.55 -39.78 -19.97
N CYS A 2 -61.29 -39.01 -18.92
CA CYS A 2 -60.71 -37.68 -19.04
C CYS A 2 -59.26 -37.77 -18.67
N MET A 3 -58.36 -37.66 -19.64
CA MET A 3 -56.93 -37.52 -19.41
C MET A 3 -56.61 -36.07 -19.09
N ALA A 4 -56.28 -35.78 -17.84
CA ALA A 4 -55.73 -34.49 -17.42
C ALA A 4 -54.27 -34.45 -17.75
N VAL A 5 -53.89 -33.61 -18.74
CA VAL A 5 -52.51 -33.32 -19.08
C VAL A 5 -51.98 -32.24 -18.09
N TRP A 6 -51.12 -32.67 -17.16
CA TRP A 6 -50.39 -31.77 -16.30
C TRP A 6 -49.18 -31.20 -17.08
N LEU A 7 -49.32 -29.96 -17.53
CA LEU A 7 -48.20 -29.18 -18.04
C LEU A 7 -47.35 -28.71 -16.85
N LEU A 8 -46.25 -29.39 -16.59
CA LEU A 8 -45.18 -28.93 -15.70
C LEU A 8 -44.49 -27.75 -16.36
N LEU A 9 -44.86 -26.54 -15.94
CA LEU A 9 -44.14 -25.32 -16.31
C LEU A 9 -42.85 -25.27 -15.43
N SER A 10 -41.76 -25.83 -15.95
CA SER A 10 -40.45 -25.65 -15.36
C SER A 10 -39.97 -24.20 -15.62
N ALA A 11 -40.20 -23.31 -14.67
CA ALA A 11 -39.60 -22.01 -14.66
C ALA A 11 -38.08 -22.20 -14.41
N THR A 12 -37.29 -22.13 -15.47
CA THR A 12 -35.83 -21.96 -15.34
C THR A 12 -35.61 -20.55 -14.83
N VAL A 13 -35.31 -20.43 -13.54
CA VAL A 13 -34.74 -19.21 -12.98
C VAL A 13 -33.36 -19.09 -13.61
N ALA A 14 -33.24 -18.24 -14.61
CA ALA A 14 -31.94 -17.79 -15.09
C ALA A 14 -31.31 -16.99 -13.93
N ALA A 15 -30.40 -17.62 -13.18
CA ALA A 15 -29.50 -16.87 -12.29
C ALA A 15 -28.74 -15.91 -13.19
N ALA A 16 -29.01 -14.62 -13.05
CA ALA A 16 -28.16 -13.61 -13.63
C ALA A 16 -26.75 -13.91 -13.13
N ALA A 17 -25.80 -14.13 -14.03
CA ALA A 17 -24.40 -14.25 -13.68
C ALA A 17 -24.02 -12.89 -13.07
N GLU A 18 -23.99 -12.81 -11.75
CA GLU A 18 -23.44 -11.65 -11.07
C GLU A 18 -21.97 -11.58 -11.44
N ASN A 19 -21.58 -10.49 -12.08
CA ASN A 19 -20.18 -10.26 -12.36
C ASN A 19 -19.47 -10.14 -11.02
N ARG A 20 -18.47 -10.98 -10.81
CA ARG A 20 -17.63 -10.97 -9.62
C ARG A 20 -16.22 -10.60 -10.02
N GLY A 21 -15.62 -9.75 -9.20
CA GLY A 21 -14.29 -9.24 -9.45
C GLY A 21 -13.24 -9.88 -8.56
N SER A 22 -11.98 -9.50 -8.83
CA SER A 22 -10.85 -9.84 -7.99
C SER A 22 -9.94 -8.63 -7.73
N ILE A 23 -9.29 -8.62 -6.55
CA ILE A 23 -8.22 -7.69 -6.24
C ILE A 23 -6.97 -8.52 -5.97
N GLN A 24 -5.94 -8.30 -6.79
CA GLN A 24 -4.63 -8.88 -6.59
C GLN A 24 -3.69 -7.80 -6.05
N LEU A 25 -3.14 -8.01 -4.85
CA LEU A 25 -2.10 -7.17 -4.29
C LEU A 25 -0.74 -7.80 -4.53
N LYS A 26 0.23 -7.00 -4.96
CA LYS A 26 1.64 -7.36 -5.06
C LYS A 26 2.49 -6.36 -4.30
N LEU A 27 3.29 -6.86 -3.34
CA LEU A 27 4.22 -6.06 -2.55
C LEU A 27 5.66 -6.40 -2.91
N GLU A 28 6.41 -5.42 -3.39
CA GLU A 28 7.81 -5.56 -3.77
C GLU A 28 8.64 -4.38 -3.22
N ALA A 29 9.80 -4.68 -2.67
CA ALA A 29 10.79 -3.67 -2.27
C ALA A 29 11.99 -3.73 -3.21
N GLY A 30 12.02 -2.86 -4.21
CA GLY A 30 12.90 -3.01 -5.36
C GLY A 30 12.53 -4.24 -6.18
N ASP A 31 13.46 -5.17 -6.37
CA ASP A 31 13.25 -6.42 -7.10
C ASP A 31 12.95 -7.62 -6.18
N LEU A 32 12.76 -7.37 -4.87
CA LEU A 32 12.55 -8.44 -3.89
C LEU A 32 11.09 -8.47 -3.42
N PRO A 33 10.46 -9.66 -3.34
CA PRO A 33 9.13 -9.79 -2.78
C PRO A 33 9.12 -9.45 -1.29
N VAL A 34 8.07 -8.81 -0.84
CA VAL A 34 7.83 -8.52 0.58
C VAL A 34 6.95 -9.62 1.15
N ILE A 35 7.52 -10.43 2.03
CA ILE A 35 6.87 -11.62 2.61
C ILE A 35 6.55 -11.41 4.10
N ASN A 36 5.84 -12.37 4.68
CA ASN A 36 5.51 -12.40 6.12
C ASN A 36 4.69 -11.18 6.58
N GLY A 37 3.70 -10.80 5.82
CA GLY A 37 2.74 -9.79 6.17
C GLY A 37 1.32 -10.28 5.98
N ALA A 38 0.38 -9.56 6.58
CA ALA A 38 -1.03 -9.79 6.36
C ALA A 38 -1.74 -8.50 5.98
N VAL A 39 -2.74 -8.64 5.14
CA VAL A 39 -3.61 -7.56 4.72
C VAL A 39 -5.06 -7.98 4.89
N THR A 40 -5.91 -7.01 5.19
CA THR A 40 -7.34 -7.23 5.33
C THR A 40 -8.08 -6.33 4.35
N LEU A 41 -9.00 -6.92 3.61
CA LEU A 41 -9.87 -6.23 2.67
C LEU A 41 -11.24 -6.03 3.32
N TYR A 42 -11.73 -4.81 3.33
CA TYR A 42 -13.05 -4.43 3.83
C TYR A 42 -13.90 -3.90 2.69
N GLN A 43 -15.14 -4.38 2.58
CA GLN A 43 -16.14 -3.72 1.74
C GLN A 43 -16.71 -2.53 2.53
N VAL A 44 -16.23 -1.33 2.22
CA VAL A 44 -16.62 -0.11 2.95
C VAL A 44 -17.81 0.60 2.35
N GLY A 45 -18.13 0.33 1.09
CA GLY A 45 -19.24 0.98 0.42
C GLY A 45 -19.88 0.14 -0.69
N ILE A 46 -21.16 0.38 -0.91
CA ILE A 46 -21.96 -0.24 -1.96
C ILE A 46 -22.21 0.82 -3.03
N LYS A 47 -22.12 0.45 -4.30
CA LYS A 47 -22.37 1.37 -5.42
C LYS A 47 -23.81 1.87 -5.44
N VAL A 48 -23.97 3.15 -5.66
CA VAL A 48 -25.26 3.85 -5.88
C VAL A 48 -25.12 4.78 -7.09
N GLU A 49 -26.19 5.36 -7.57
CA GLU A 49 -26.18 6.20 -8.78
C GLU A 49 -25.18 7.36 -8.72
N GLU A 50 -25.02 8.00 -7.55
CA GLU A 50 -24.17 9.18 -7.36
C GLU A 50 -22.75 8.85 -6.85
N GLY A 51 -22.41 7.57 -6.63
CA GLY A 51 -21.12 7.17 -6.07
C GLY A 51 -21.23 5.91 -5.23
N TYR A 52 -20.77 6.00 -3.97
CA TYR A 52 -20.77 4.86 -3.04
C TYR A 52 -21.43 5.24 -1.72
N ARG A 53 -22.38 4.41 -1.28
CA ARG A 53 -22.96 4.51 0.05
C ARG A 53 -22.05 3.75 1.01
N ILE A 54 -21.42 4.48 1.93
CA ILE A 54 -20.61 3.90 2.99
C ILE A 54 -21.49 3.12 3.96
N THR A 55 -21.03 1.95 4.37
CA THR A 55 -21.74 1.11 5.33
C THR A 55 -21.75 1.76 6.72
N GLU A 56 -22.76 1.43 7.53
CA GLU A 56 -22.89 2.00 8.88
C GLU A 56 -21.70 1.67 9.79
N ALA A 57 -21.07 0.52 9.58
CA ALA A 57 -19.86 0.11 10.28
C ALA A 57 -18.69 1.09 10.11
N PHE A 58 -18.68 1.85 9.01
CA PHE A 58 -17.68 2.85 8.67
C PHE A 58 -18.23 4.29 8.75
N GLY A 59 -19.29 4.52 9.52
CA GLY A 59 -19.84 5.84 9.78
C GLY A 59 -20.96 6.30 8.83
N GLY A 60 -21.30 5.50 7.82
CA GLY A 60 -22.38 5.81 6.88
C GLY A 60 -22.05 6.99 5.94
N GLY A 61 -23.05 7.41 5.18
CA GLY A 61 -22.95 8.54 4.26
C GLY A 61 -22.78 8.14 2.81
N ILE A 62 -22.65 9.15 1.93
CA ILE A 62 -22.43 8.96 0.49
C ILE A 62 -21.12 9.64 0.10
N VAL A 63 -20.27 8.89 -0.56
CA VAL A 63 -19.01 9.36 -1.16
C VAL A 63 -19.20 9.41 -2.67
N ARG A 64 -18.86 10.56 -3.28
CA ARG A 64 -18.92 10.71 -4.73
C ARG A 64 -17.83 9.85 -5.38
N LYS A 65 -18.07 9.47 -6.63
CA LYS A 65 -17.10 8.65 -7.37
C LYS A 65 -15.71 9.31 -7.44
N ASP A 66 -15.65 10.63 -7.61
CA ASP A 66 -14.39 11.37 -7.73
C ASP A 66 -13.60 11.46 -6.40
N ASP A 67 -14.28 11.28 -5.26
CA ASP A 67 -13.67 11.31 -3.92
C ASP A 67 -13.32 9.91 -3.40
N ALA A 68 -13.74 8.86 -4.12
CA ALA A 68 -13.59 7.47 -3.68
C ALA A 68 -12.13 6.97 -3.70
N ASP A 69 -11.21 7.68 -4.35
CA ASP A 69 -9.77 7.36 -4.41
C ASP A 69 -8.93 8.28 -3.50
N SER A 70 -9.55 8.87 -2.49
CA SER A 70 -8.88 9.82 -1.60
C SER A 70 -8.12 9.13 -0.47
N ASP A 71 -6.80 9.36 -0.36
CA ASP A 71 -5.96 8.87 0.75
C ASP A 71 -6.47 9.31 2.13
N LYS A 72 -7.06 10.52 2.22
CA LYS A 72 -7.63 11.03 3.47
C LYS A 72 -8.88 10.26 3.87
N LEU A 73 -9.71 9.90 2.90
CA LEU A 73 -10.89 9.08 3.12
C LEU A 73 -10.46 7.67 3.54
N ALA A 74 -9.45 7.09 2.91
CA ALA A 74 -8.90 5.79 3.28
C ALA A 74 -8.42 5.76 4.74
N GLN A 75 -7.68 6.78 5.15
CA GLN A 75 -7.18 6.89 6.53
C GLN A 75 -8.33 7.04 7.53
N TRP A 76 -9.31 7.89 7.23
CA TRP A 76 -10.48 8.10 8.10
C TRP A 76 -11.32 6.81 8.24
N LEU A 77 -11.56 6.08 7.14
CA LEU A 77 -12.27 4.81 7.18
C LEU A 77 -11.49 3.73 7.96
N ALA A 78 -10.16 3.74 7.87
CA ALA A 78 -9.32 2.78 8.56
C ALA A 78 -9.38 2.92 10.10
N GLU A 79 -9.66 4.10 10.63
CA GLU A 79 -9.88 4.31 12.06
C GLU A 79 -11.12 3.57 12.59
N SER A 80 -12.09 3.31 11.70
CA SER A 80 -13.32 2.58 12.00
C SER A 80 -13.24 1.09 11.61
N ALA A 81 -12.09 0.62 11.10
CA ALA A 81 -11.92 -0.76 10.68
C ALA A 81 -12.03 -1.71 11.88
N GLY A 82 -12.97 -2.64 11.80
CA GLY A 82 -13.21 -3.68 12.80
C GLY A 82 -12.65 -5.03 12.37
N GLU A 83 -13.16 -6.11 12.97
CA GLU A 83 -12.72 -7.48 12.67
C GLU A 83 -13.41 -8.12 11.44
N ALA A 84 -14.42 -7.48 10.86
CA ALA A 84 -15.28 -8.06 9.83
C ALA A 84 -14.71 -7.98 8.39
N GLY A 85 -13.40 -7.96 8.21
CA GLY A 85 -12.74 -7.94 6.90
C GLY A 85 -12.27 -9.33 6.43
N LEU A 86 -11.97 -9.44 5.14
CA LEU A 86 -11.32 -10.62 4.56
C LEU A 86 -9.82 -10.55 4.83
N HIS A 87 -9.35 -11.37 5.77
CA HIS A 87 -7.94 -11.42 6.17
C HIS A 87 -7.16 -12.41 5.33
N MET A 88 -6.03 -11.98 4.74
CA MET A 88 -5.17 -12.81 3.90
C MET A 88 -3.69 -12.55 4.19
N LEU A 89 -2.91 -13.65 4.18
CA LEU A 89 -1.45 -13.59 4.27
C LEU A 89 -0.84 -13.36 2.90
N LEU A 90 0.31 -12.69 2.87
CA LEU A 90 1.14 -12.61 1.68
C LEU A 90 1.83 -13.96 1.43
N ASP A 91 1.88 -14.39 0.19
CA ASP A 91 2.63 -15.58 -0.22
C ASP A 91 4.15 -15.33 -0.29
N ALA A 92 4.91 -16.35 -0.72
CA ALA A 92 6.36 -16.29 -0.85
C ALA A 92 6.84 -15.28 -1.93
N ASP A 93 5.97 -14.89 -2.84
CA ASP A 93 6.23 -13.93 -3.90
C ASP A 93 5.70 -12.52 -3.58
N GLY A 94 5.22 -12.31 -2.35
CA GLY A 94 4.66 -11.04 -1.89
C GLY A 94 3.27 -10.73 -2.45
N ASN A 95 2.54 -11.75 -2.92
CA ASN A 95 1.21 -11.58 -3.49
C ASN A 95 0.12 -12.05 -2.54
N THR A 96 -1.06 -11.50 -2.75
CA THR A 96 -2.32 -12.06 -2.24
C THR A 96 -3.47 -11.72 -3.18
N VAL A 97 -4.49 -12.58 -3.22
CA VAL A 97 -5.63 -12.42 -4.14
C VAL A 97 -6.93 -12.55 -3.37
N PHE A 98 -7.77 -11.54 -3.50
CA PHE A 98 -9.16 -11.56 -3.05
C PHE A 98 -10.05 -11.78 -4.26
N SER A 99 -10.82 -12.82 -4.28
CA SER A 99 -11.73 -13.21 -5.37
C SER A 99 -13.18 -13.14 -4.95
N GLU A 100 -14.09 -13.35 -5.92
CA GLU A 100 -15.53 -13.36 -5.69
C GLU A 100 -16.09 -12.04 -5.09
N LEU A 101 -15.47 -10.90 -5.47
CA LEU A 101 -15.87 -9.59 -4.96
C LEU A 101 -17.04 -9.02 -5.75
N GLU A 102 -18.01 -8.50 -5.05
CA GLU A 102 -19.17 -7.79 -5.61
C GLU A 102 -18.78 -6.37 -6.03
N GLU A 103 -19.64 -5.71 -6.81
CA GLU A 103 -19.48 -4.32 -7.15
C GLU A 103 -19.53 -3.44 -5.90
N GLY A 104 -18.52 -2.56 -5.72
CA GLY A 104 -18.47 -1.71 -4.54
C GLY A 104 -17.18 -0.97 -4.34
N LEU A 105 -17.09 -0.30 -3.19
CA LEU A 105 -15.87 0.37 -2.69
C LEU A 105 -15.24 -0.51 -1.63
N TYR A 106 -13.96 -0.79 -1.81
CA TYR A 106 -13.16 -1.63 -0.94
C TYR A 106 -12.01 -0.84 -0.34
N MET A 107 -11.65 -1.19 0.88
CA MET A 107 -10.48 -0.66 1.57
C MET A 107 -9.53 -1.79 1.93
N LEU A 108 -8.29 -1.67 1.47
CA LEU A 108 -7.20 -2.58 1.80
C LEU A 108 -6.36 -1.99 2.92
N VAL A 109 -6.17 -2.73 4.00
CA VAL A 109 -5.39 -2.31 5.18
C VAL A 109 -4.35 -3.38 5.50
N GLN A 110 -3.12 -2.96 5.75
CA GLN A 110 -2.11 -3.85 6.32
C GLN A 110 -2.42 -4.09 7.80
N THR A 111 -2.66 -5.34 8.17
CA THR A 111 -3.04 -5.74 9.54
C THR A 111 -1.88 -6.32 10.33
N GLU A 112 -0.91 -6.93 9.67
CA GLU A 112 0.29 -7.40 10.33
C GLU A 112 1.52 -6.62 9.85
N ARG A 113 2.41 -6.36 10.81
CA ARG A 113 3.64 -5.61 10.55
C ARG A 113 4.58 -6.46 9.70
N ILE A 114 5.16 -5.84 8.69
CA ILE A 114 6.22 -6.44 7.88
C ILE A 114 7.55 -5.98 8.44
N ASP A 115 8.40 -6.94 8.86
CA ASP A 115 9.70 -6.62 9.45
C ASP A 115 10.60 -5.88 8.46
N GLY A 116 11.20 -4.80 8.94
CA GLY A 116 12.11 -3.98 8.13
C GLY A 116 11.45 -2.96 7.22
N PHE A 117 10.12 -2.83 7.25
CA PHE A 117 9.38 -1.88 6.42
C PHE A 117 8.43 -1.00 7.25
N TYR A 118 8.19 0.22 6.75
CA TYR A 118 7.11 1.05 7.25
C TYR A 118 5.76 0.49 6.82
N PRO A 119 4.71 0.63 7.65
CA PRO A 119 3.36 0.21 7.30
C PRO A 119 2.88 0.88 6.00
N ILE A 120 2.16 0.11 5.19
CA ILE A 120 1.50 0.64 4.00
C ILE A 120 0.25 1.40 4.43
N TYR A 121 0.06 2.59 3.88
CA TYR A 121 -1.17 3.35 4.09
C TYR A 121 -2.38 2.62 3.53
N PRO A 122 -3.55 2.75 4.17
CA PRO A 122 -4.80 2.21 3.66
C PRO A 122 -5.06 2.68 2.22
N ILE A 123 -5.60 1.78 1.40
CA ILE A 123 -5.85 2.03 -0.02
C ILE A 123 -7.34 1.81 -0.28
N LEU A 124 -7.99 2.75 -0.94
CA LEU A 124 -9.34 2.57 -1.46
C LEU A 124 -9.30 2.09 -2.91
N LEU A 125 -10.18 1.16 -3.22
CA LEU A 125 -10.28 0.51 -4.52
C LEU A 125 -11.76 0.34 -4.88
N THR A 126 -12.09 0.50 -6.14
CA THR A 126 -13.44 0.25 -6.65
C THR A 126 -13.47 -1.03 -7.47
N ILE A 127 -14.53 -1.81 -7.34
CA ILE A 127 -14.85 -2.93 -8.22
C ILE A 127 -16.17 -2.61 -8.90
N PRO A 128 -16.23 -2.58 -10.25
CA PRO A 128 -15.09 -2.56 -11.18
C PRO A 128 -14.33 -1.23 -11.15
N GLN A 129 -13.06 -1.27 -11.51
CA GLN A 129 -12.25 -0.08 -11.75
C GLN A 129 -12.19 0.17 -13.26
N GLU A 130 -12.74 1.28 -13.76
CA GLU A 130 -12.78 1.61 -15.19
C GLU A 130 -13.30 0.44 -16.05
N ASP A 131 -14.39 -0.22 -15.62
CA ASP A 131 -14.98 -1.41 -16.23
C ASP A 131 -14.14 -2.71 -16.13
N ASN A 132 -12.99 -2.67 -15.46
CA ASN A 132 -12.18 -3.86 -15.18
C ASN A 132 -12.57 -4.47 -13.83
N TRP A 133 -12.97 -5.74 -13.85
CA TRP A 133 -13.34 -6.51 -12.65
C TRP A 133 -12.13 -7.11 -11.94
N ASP A 134 -10.98 -7.22 -12.62
CA ASP A 134 -9.74 -7.73 -12.06
C ASP A 134 -8.75 -6.57 -11.84
N VAL A 135 -8.62 -6.15 -10.59
CA VAL A 135 -7.80 -4.99 -10.20
C VAL A 135 -6.46 -5.47 -9.67
N LEU A 136 -5.36 -5.01 -10.29
CA LEU A 136 -4.01 -5.26 -9.83
C LEU A 136 -3.48 -4.04 -9.06
N VAL A 137 -3.12 -4.25 -7.81
CA VAL A 137 -2.52 -3.25 -6.93
C VAL A 137 -1.05 -3.58 -6.70
N HIS A 138 -0.16 -2.75 -7.19
CA HIS A 138 1.27 -2.88 -6.95
C HIS A 138 1.72 -1.81 -5.95
N ARG A 139 2.39 -2.21 -4.86
CA ARG A 139 2.91 -1.29 -3.85
C ARG A 139 4.33 -1.67 -3.45
N SER A 140 5.14 -0.64 -3.23
CA SER A 140 6.50 -0.78 -2.73
C SER A 140 6.59 -0.11 -1.35
N PRO A 141 6.61 -0.89 -0.26
CA PRO A 141 6.77 -0.34 1.08
C PRO A 141 8.18 0.23 1.26
N SER A 142 8.28 1.33 1.99
CA SER A 142 9.57 1.96 2.28
C SER A 142 10.33 1.18 3.35
N PRO A 143 11.62 0.86 3.16
CA PRO A 143 12.42 0.19 4.17
C PRO A 143 12.64 1.10 5.39
N VAL A 144 12.64 0.52 6.59
CA VAL A 144 13.04 1.21 7.80
C VAL A 144 14.56 1.35 7.79
N VAL A 145 15.07 2.55 7.54
CA VAL A 145 16.50 2.84 7.58
C VAL A 145 16.94 2.91 9.04
N THR A 146 17.54 1.84 9.54
CA THR A 146 18.01 1.75 10.93
C THR A 146 19.32 2.53 11.15
N GLU A 147 20.06 2.80 10.08
CA GLU A 147 21.28 3.62 10.13
C GLU A 147 21.11 4.88 9.28
N LEU A 148 21.22 6.03 9.94
CA LEU A 148 21.41 7.28 9.21
C LEU A 148 22.71 7.16 8.40
N PRO A 149 22.73 7.54 7.11
CA PRO A 149 23.98 7.64 6.37
C PRO A 149 24.91 8.51 7.19
N LYS A 150 26.10 8.04 7.50
CA LYS A 150 27.16 8.84 8.15
C LYS A 150 27.59 9.94 7.18
N THR A 151 26.74 10.95 7.02
CA THR A 151 27.08 12.17 6.30
C THR A 151 27.97 12.99 7.21
N GLY A 152 29.27 13.03 6.93
CA GLY A 152 30.15 14.01 7.53
C GLY A 152 31.39 13.51 8.27
N GLN A 153 31.78 12.26 8.16
CA GLN A 153 33.14 11.88 8.43
C GLN A 153 33.95 11.82 7.11
N SER A 154 34.13 12.96 6.48
CA SER A 154 35.33 13.12 5.68
C SER A 154 36.52 12.99 6.65
N PRO A 155 37.39 11.99 6.53
CA PRO A 155 38.65 12.02 7.27
C PRO A 155 39.30 13.33 6.89
N ILE A 156 39.51 14.22 7.89
CA ILE A 156 40.27 15.45 7.69
C ILE A 156 41.59 14.97 7.06
N PRO A 157 41.89 15.34 5.80
CA PRO A 157 43.07 14.81 5.17
C PRO A 157 44.28 15.27 6.01
N PHE A 158 45.02 14.33 6.55
CA PHE A 158 46.21 14.52 7.41
C PHE A 158 47.23 15.48 6.79
N PHE A 159 47.08 15.72 5.50
CA PHE A 159 47.87 16.67 4.71
C PHE A 159 47.71 18.14 5.13
N GLY A 160 46.58 18.55 5.71
CA GLY A 160 46.36 19.92 6.18
C GLY A 160 47.20 20.26 7.41
N VAL A 161 47.44 19.30 8.29
CA VAL A 161 48.23 19.49 9.51
C VAL A 161 49.71 19.51 9.16
N LEU A 162 50.18 18.71 8.20
CA LEU A 162 51.57 18.69 7.77
C LEU A 162 51.99 20.00 7.08
N GLY A 163 51.07 20.61 6.32
CA GLY A 163 51.30 21.91 5.66
C GLY A 163 51.52 23.07 6.64
N MET A 164 50.81 23.06 7.79
CA MET A 164 50.95 24.09 8.81
C MET A 164 52.34 24.03 9.54
N PHE A 165 52.87 22.84 9.76
CA PHE A 165 54.18 22.69 10.37
C PHE A 165 55.34 23.10 9.44
N LEU A 166 55.23 22.85 8.14
CA LEU A 166 56.24 23.25 7.16
C LEU A 166 56.31 24.77 6.97
N SER A 167 55.14 25.47 7.01
CA SER A 167 55.12 26.92 6.90
C SER A 167 55.70 27.62 8.13
N ALA A 168 55.50 27.10 9.34
CA ALA A 168 56.08 27.63 10.57
C ALA A 168 57.61 27.44 10.62
N ALA A 169 58.14 26.30 10.18
CA ALA A 169 59.57 26.05 10.09
C ALA A 169 60.29 26.95 9.05
N GLY A 170 59.60 27.23 7.92
CA GLY A 170 60.13 28.16 6.89
C GLY A 170 60.25 29.58 7.39
N LEU A 171 59.31 30.08 8.19
CA LEU A 171 59.38 31.42 8.79
C LEU A 171 60.46 31.56 9.81
N LEU A 172 60.77 30.56 10.65
CA LEU A 172 61.83 30.57 11.64
C LEU A 172 63.23 30.58 11.00
N LEU A 173 63.41 29.87 9.89
CA LEU A 173 64.63 29.87 9.13
C LEU A 173 64.89 31.20 8.42
N CYS A 174 63.84 31.88 7.94
CA CYS A 174 63.97 33.16 7.28
C CYS A 174 64.36 34.31 8.28
N CYS A 175 63.81 34.26 9.51
CA CYS A 175 64.09 35.23 10.55
C CYS A 175 65.54 35.10 11.07
N LYS A 176 66.10 33.86 11.14
CA LYS A 176 67.50 33.63 11.61
C LYS A 176 68.52 34.14 10.62
N LYS A 177 68.27 34.10 9.31
CA LYS A 177 69.17 34.57 8.26
C LYS A 177 69.26 36.11 8.17
N ARG A 178 68.35 36.85 8.80
CA ARG A 178 68.32 38.34 8.80
C ARG A 178 68.98 38.95 10.02
N SER A 179 69.49 38.13 10.97
CA SER A 179 70.12 38.56 12.21
C SER A 179 71.69 38.38 12.19
N ASP A 180 72.28 37.91 11.09
CA ASP A 180 73.65 37.91 10.76
C ASP A 180 73.94 38.94 9.63
#